data_d00cbf0dbc76af84a56d98d29b15bf05
#
_entry.id   d00cbf0dbc76af84a56d98d29b15bf05
#
_cell.length_a   1.000
_cell.length_b   1.000
_cell.length_c   1.000
_cell.angle_alpha   90.00
_cell.angle_beta   90.00
_cell.angle_gamma   90.00
#
_symmetry.space_group_name_H-M   'P 1'
#
loop_
_entity.id
_entity.type
_entity.pdbx_description
1 polymer ?
#
loop_
_entity_poly.entity_id
_entity_poly.type
_entity_poly.pdbx_seq_one_letter_code
_entity_poly.pdbx_strand_id
1 'polypeptide(L)'
;LFLESADRRVRHDAFRGMYKAYRGMKNTIAATYAASVKADVFRARARGYAGSLEAALDGNNVPVAVYEQLIEAVHEKLPALQKYLALRKKQLGVEQLEMYDLYTPIVPDCAMPMNYEEAKALVKDALKPLGERYGKLLDEAYDNHWIDVYASAGKTSGAFSWGVYGVHPFVLLNHQDNVDHAFTLAHELGHAMHSYFSNEKQPYETAEYRIMVAEVASTVNETLMMQYLLDRESDPVKRAYLLNQQLENYRTTCFRQTMFAEFELKAHRMAERGEPLTHESLSRVYRELNELYYAGVHVDDDIAAEWMRIPHFYNAFYVYQLSLIHISEP
;
A
#
# COMPACT_ATOMS: atom_id res chain seq x y z
N LEU A 1 10.40 8.55 10.61
CA LEU A 1 11.59 8.77 11.45
C LEU A 1 11.34 8.46 12.92
N PHE A 2 10.52 9.24 13.65
CA PHE A 2 10.34 9.03 15.11
C PHE A 2 9.55 7.76 15.46
N LEU A 3 8.59 7.36 14.63
CA LEU A 3 7.83 6.11 14.81
C LEU A 3 8.69 4.85 14.61
N GLU A 4 9.76 4.96 13.85
CA GLU A 4 10.71 3.87 13.57
C GLU A 4 11.84 3.79 14.58
N SER A 5 11.89 4.72 15.53
CA SER A 5 12.97 4.82 16.51
C SER A 5 13.15 3.50 17.28
N ALA A 6 14.41 3.07 17.44
CA ALA A 6 14.77 1.96 18.32
C ALA A 6 14.43 2.24 19.79
N ASP A 7 14.47 3.52 20.22
CA ASP A 7 14.00 3.92 21.56
C ASP A 7 12.47 3.85 21.62
N ARG A 8 11.97 2.91 22.43
CA ARG A 8 10.54 2.66 22.60
C ARG A 8 9.77 3.88 23.10
N ARG A 9 10.38 4.70 23.97
CA ARG A 9 9.76 5.93 24.48
C ARG A 9 9.56 6.96 23.36
N VAL A 10 10.57 7.13 22.50
CA VAL A 10 10.51 8.08 21.37
C VAL A 10 9.38 7.71 20.42
N ARG A 11 9.28 6.42 20.00
CA ARG A 11 8.21 6.00 19.09
C ARG A 11 6.82 6.03 19.73
N HIS A 12 6.72 5.70 21.04
CA HIS A 12 5.49 5.86 21.80
C HIS A 12 5.02 7.32 21.83
N ASP A 13 5.92 8.26 22.19
CA ASP A 13 5.55 9.67 22.32
C ASP A 13 5.22 10.29 20.95
N ALA A 14 5.92 9.88 19.89
CA ALA A 14 5.61 10.30 18.52
C ALA A 14 4.23 9.80 18.06
N PHE A 15 3.90 8.53 18.35
CA PHE A 15 2.60 7.92 18.05
C PHE A 15 1.46 8.66 18.76
N ARG A 16 1.59 8.83 20.07
CA ARG A 16 0.58 9.57 20.86
C ARG A 16 0.46 11.03 20.45
N GLY A 17 1.57 11.69 20.17
CA GLY A 17 1.58 13.09 19.70
C GLY A 17 0.83 13.26 18.39
N MET A 18 1.03 12.34 17.45
CA MET A 18 0.32 12.32 16.15
C MET A 18 -1.20 12.16 16.36
N TYR A 19 -1.63 11.14 17.09
CA TYR A 19 -3.06 10.89 17.28
C TYR A 19 -3.75 11.94 18.17
N LYS A 20 -3.05 12.57 19.09
CA LYS A 20 -3.57 13.70 19.88
C LYS A 20 -4.07 14.83 18.99
N ALA A 21 -3.37 15.14 17.89
CA ALA A 21 -3.78 16.15 16.94
C ALA A 21 -5.10 15.78 16.24
N TYR A 22 -5.20 14.55 15.70
CA TYR A 22 -6.41 14.06 15.03
C TYR A 22 -7.60 13.95 16.00
N ARG A 23 -7.39 13.42 17.21
CA ARG A 23 -8.43 13.32 18.25
C ARG A 23 -8.94 14.68 18.70
N GLY A 24 -8.11 15.74 18.61
CA GLY A 24 -8.54 17.13 18.86
C GLY A 24 -9.61 17.62 17.89
N MET A 25 -9.68 17.04 16.68
CA MET A 25 -10.66 17.38 15.64
C MET A 25 -11.66 16.26 15.34
N LYS A 26 -11.78 15.26 16.22
CA LYS A 26 -12.54 14.02 16.00
C LYS A 26 -13.98 14.24 15.50
N ASN A 27 -14.70 15.21 16.05
CA ASN A 27 -16.08 15.48 15.65
C ASN A 27 -16.16 16.11 14.24
N THR A 28 -15.23 16.99 13.91
CA THR A 28 -15.15 17.62 12.59
C THR A 28 -14.81 16.56 11.53
N ILE A 29 -13.81 15.73 11.78
CA ILE A 29 -13.39 14.67 10.85
C ILE A 29 -14.50 13.63 10.69
N ALA A 30 -15.17 13.23 11.79
CA ALA A 30 -16.30 12.32 11.70
C ALA A 30 -17.46 12.91 10.88
N ALA A 31 -17.76 14.20 11.05
CA ALA A 31 -18.81 14.87 10.29
C ALA A 31 -18.47 14.95 8.78
N THR A 32 -17.21 15.26 8.43
CA THR A 32 -16.78 15.33 7.03
C THR A 32 -16.79 13.94 6.39
N TYR A 33 -16.29 12.92 7.08
CA TYR A 33 -16.34 11.54 6.58
C TYR A 33 -17.77 11.02 6.43
N ALA A 34 -18.63 11.25 7.43
CA ALA A 34 -20.05 10.91 7.36
C ALA A 34 -20.77 11.60 6.20
N ALA A 35 -20.40 12.85 5.89
CA ALA A 35 -20.96 13.58 4.74
C ALA A 35 -20.52 12.93 3.41
N SER A 36 -19.25 12.51 3.29
CA SER A 36 -18.74 11.79 2.13
C SER A 36 -19.50 10.47 1.92
N VAL A 37 -19.59 9.63 2.95
CA VAL A 37 -20.32 8.36 2.90
C VAL A 37 -21.80 8.56 2.53
N LYS A 38 -22.46 9.58 3.11
CA LYS A 38 -23.85 9.90 2.75
C LYS A 38 -24.01 10.35 1.30
N ALA A 39 -23.02 11.05 0.75
CA ALA A 39 -23.03 11.44 -0.67
C ALA A 39 -22.95 10.20 -1.57
N ASP A 40 -22.14 9.21 -1.20
CA ASP A 40 -22.03 7.95 -1.94
C ASP A 40 -23.33 7.13 -1.84
N VAL A 41 -23.93 7.02 -0.67
CA VAL A 41 -25.25 6.38 -0.46
C VAL A 41 -26.33 7.10 -1.27
N PHE A 42 -26.34 8.43 -1.29
CA PHE A 42 -27.27 9.21 -2.10
C PHE A 42 -27.12 8.93 -3.59
N ARG A 43 -25.87 8.94 -4.10
CA ARG A 43 -25.59 8.67 -5.53
C ARG A 43 -25.99 7.26 -5.93
N ALA A 44 -25.70 6.25 -5.09
CA ALA A 44 -26.12 4.89 -5.33
C ALA A 44 -27.64 4.74 -5.45
N ARG A 45 -28.38 5.31 -4.48
CA ARG A 45 -29.84 5.29 -4.48
C ARG A 45 -30.45 6.04 -5.68
N ALA A 46 -29.93 7.24 -5.99
CA ALA A 46 -30.41 8.07 -7.08
C ALA A 46 -30.23 7.41 -8.46
N ARG A 47 -29.24 6.50 -8.58
CA ARG A 47 -28.93 5.75 -9.80
C ARG A 47 -29.52 4.34 -9.82
N GLY A 48 -30.20 3.91 -8.76
CA GLY A 48 -30.87 2.62 -8.67
C GLY A 48 -29.99 1.43 -8.34
N TYR A 49 -28.78 1.66 -7.80
CA TYR A 49 -27.91 0.58 -7.30
C TYR A 49 -28.43 0.03 -5.98
N ALA A 50 -28.15 -1.25 -5.69
CA ALA A 50 -28.53 -1.89 -4.45
C ALA A 50 -27.78 -1.31 -3.23
N GLY A 51 -26.58 -0.78 -3.43
CA GLY A 51 -25.77 -0.14 -2.39
C GLY A 51 -24.59 0.64 -2.95
N SER A 52 -23.91 1.36 -2.06
CA SER A 52 -22.75 2.19 -2.40
C SER A 52 -21.59 1.38 -2.97
N LEU A 53 -21.39 0.15 -2.47
CA LEU A 53 -20.35 -0.76 -2.98
C LEU A 53 -20.61 -1.11 -4.45
N GLU A 54 -21.81 -1.56 -4.80
CA GLU A 54 -22.16 -1.89 -6.20
C GLU A 54 -21.95 -0.68 -7.11
N ALA A 55 -22.41 0.50 -6.69
CA ALA A 55 -22.25 1.74 -7.46
C ALA A 55 -20.78 2.11 -7.70
N ALA A 56 -19.91 1.88 -6.71
CA ALA A 56 -18.47 2.16 -6.83
C ALA A 56 -17.75 1.15 -7.73
N LEU A 57 -18.15 -0.12 -7.71
CA LEU A 57 -17.53 -1.19 -8.49
C LEU A 57 -17.99 -1.21 -9.96
N ASP A 58 -19.16 -0.66 -10.27
CA ASP A 58 -19.75 -0.66 -11.60
C ASP A 58 -18.83 -0.02 -12.65
N GLY A 59 -18.19 1.10 -12.29
CA GLY A 59 -17.26 1.81 -13.19
C GLY A 59 -16.06 0.96 -13.67
N ASN A 60 -15.68 -0.05 -12.89
CA ASN A 60 -14.61 -1.00 -13.22
C ASN A 60 -15.16 -2.36 -13.65
N ASN A 61 -16.49 -2.52 -13.72
CA ASN A 61 -17.18 -3.78 -14.01
C ASN A 61 -16.73 -4.93 -13.09
N VAL A 62 -16.56 -4.65 -11.81
CA VAL A 62 -16.12 -5.63 -10.79
C VAL A 62 -17.36 -6.12 -10.04
N PRO A 63 -17.63 -7.44 -10.00
CA PRO A 63 -18.70 -7.99 -9.18
C PRO A 63 -18.48 -7.74 -7.68
N VAL A 64 -19.56 -7.43 -6.94
CA VAL A 64 -19.51 -7.26 -5.47
C VAL A 64 -18.86 -8.46 -4.78
N ALA A 65 -19.10 -9.66 -5.28
CA ALA A 65 -18.52 -10.90 -4.75
C ALA A 65 -16.98 -10.89 -4.73
N VAL A 66 -16.32 -10.20 -5.66
CA VAL A 66 -14.84 -10.08 -5.68
C VAL A 66 -14.36 -9.31 -4.44
N TYR A 67 -15.04 -8.23 -4.08
CA TYR A 67 -14.71 -7.46 -2.90
C TYR A 67 -14.92 -8.25 -1.60
N GLU A 68 -16.04 -8.95 -1.51
CA GLU A 68 -16.38 -9.76 -0.33
C GLU A 68 -15.44 -10.96 -0.19
N GLN A 69 -15.14 -11.65 -1.28
CA GLN A 69 -14.18 -12.77 -1.30
C GLN A 69 -12.75 -12.34 -0.94
N LEU A 70 -12.33 -11.12 -1.30
CA LEU A 70 -11.04 -10.59 -0.86
C LEU A 70 -10.96 -10.53 0.67
N ILE A 71 -11.99 -10.00 1.32
CA ILE A 71 -12.02 -9.90 2.79
C ILE A 71 -11.99 -11.31 3.41
N GLU A 72 -12.78 -12.24 2.89
CA GLU A 72 -12.84 -13.63 3.37
C GLU A 72 -11.48 -14.33 3.21
N ALA A 73 -10.86 -14.23 2.03
CA ALA A 73 -9.55 -14.82 1.76
C ALA A 73 -8.45 -14.28 2.69
N VAL A 74 -8.47 -12.98 2.97
CA VAL A 74 -7.52 -12.37 3.91
C VAL A 74 -7.81 -12.81 5.34
N HIS A 75 -9.08 -12.92 5.75
CA HIS A 75 -9.43 -13.45 7.06
C HIS A 75 -8.90 -14.88 7.28
N GLU A 76 -8.98 -15.76 6.28
CA GLU A 76 -8.40 -17.11 6.34
C GLU A 76 -6.87 -17.08 6.55
N LYS A 77 -6.18 -16.02 6.13
CA LYS A 77 -4.73 -15.85 6.25
C LYS A 77 -4.29 -15.07 7.49
N LEU A 78 -5.22 -14.54 8.31
CA LEU A 78 -4.86 -13.82 9.55
C LEU A 78 -3.94 -14.64 10.49
N PRO A 79 -4.04 -15.98 10.61
CA PRO A 79 -3.07 -16.72 11.40
C PRO A 79 -1.62 -16.57 10.94
N ALA A 80 -1.36 -16.34 9.65
CA ALA A 80 -0.01 -16.05 9.16
C ALA A 80 0.49 -14.68 9.63
N LEU A 81 -0.35 -13.65 9.56
CA LEU A 81 -0.05 -12.33 10.11
C LEU A 81 0.22 -12.40 11.63
N GLN A 82 -0.63 -13.10 12.38
CA GLN A 82 -0.47 -13.27 13.82
C GLN A 82 0.85 -13.98 14.19
N LYS A 83 1.26 -14.96 13.39
CA LYS A 83 2.57 -15.61 13.54
C LYS A 83 3.72 -14.64 13.34
N TYR A 84 3.62 -13.76 12.33
CA TYR A 84 4.61 -12.71 12.12
C TYR A 84 4.63 -11.70 13.27
N LEU A 85 3.48 -11.27 13.78
CA LEU A 85 3.40 -10.37 14.94
C LEU A 85 4.02 -11.00 16.21
N ALA A 86 3.81 -12.29 16.42
CA ALA A 86 4.47 -13.02 17.51
C ALA A 86 6.00 -13.06 17.34
N LEU A 87 6.50 -13.21 16.10
CA LEU A 87 7.93 -13.09 15.81
C LEU A 87 8.45 -11.69 16.12
N ARG A 88 7.73 -10.62 15.70
CA ARG A 88 8.10 -9.23 16.04
C ARG A 88 8.19 -9.01 17.55
N LYS A 89 7.18 -9.47 18.30
CA LYS A 89 7.17 -9.39 19.76
C LYS A 89 8.43 -10.01 20.37
N LYS A 90 8.80 -11.21 19.89
CA LYS A 90 9.99 -11.93 20.33
C LYS A 90 11.28 -11.19 20.00
N GLN A 91 11.41 -10.69 18.77
CA GLN A 91 12.64 -10.01 18.30
C GLN A 91 12.84 -8.66 18.99
N LEU A 92 11.75 -7.94 19.27
CA LEU A 92 11.81 -6.67 20.02
C LEU A 92 12.01 -6.88 21.52
N GLY A 93 11.87 -8.10 22.04
CA GLY A 93 12.05 -8.42 23.47
C GLY A 93 11.04 -7.73 24.37
N VAL A 94 9.82 -7.46 23.89
CA VAL A 94 8.76 -6.78 24.64
C VAL A 94 7.77 -7.76 25.23
N GLU A 95 7.30 -7.51 26.47
CA GLU A 95 6.28 -8.33 27.12
C GLU A 95 4.92 -8.21 26.45
N GLN A 96 4.56 -6.99 26.01
CA GLN A 96 3.38 -6.67 25.26
C GLN A 96 3.76 -5.89 24.01
N LEU A 97 3.32 -6.37 22.83
CA LEU A 97 3.47 -5.67 21.57
C LEU A 97 2.37 -4.61 21.46
N GLU A 98 2.78 -3.38 21.23
CA GLU A 98 1.91 -2.22 21.07
C GLU A 98 1.81 -1.83 19.58
N MET A 99 0.77 -1.09 19.19
CA MET A 99 0.61 -0.67 17.80
C MET A 99 1.78 0.21 17.31
N TYR A 100 2.38 1.02 18.17
CA TYR A 100 3.56 1.81 17.82
C TYR A 100 4.85 0.96 17.64
N ASP A 101 4.88 -0.28 18.16
CA ASP A 101 6.00 -1.21 17.95
C ASP A 101 5.99 -1.83 16.53
N LEU A 102 4.92 -1.64 15.76
CA LEU A 102 4.81 -2.18 14.40
C LEU A 102 5.60 -1.39 13.36
N TYR A 103 6.07 -0.19 13.69
CA TYR A 103 6.82 0.67 12.77
C TYR A 103 8.33 0.49 12.86
N THR A 104 8.84 -0.02 13.99
CA THR A 104 10.29 -0.15 14.20
C THR A 104 10.84 -1.40 13.51
N PRO A 105 12.01 -1.34 12.86
CA PRO A 105 12.66 -2.52 12.29
C PRO A 105 12.94 -3.59 13.35
N ILE A 106 12.76 -4.86 13.00
CA ILE A 106 13.08 -6.02 13.86
C ILE A 106 14.39 -6.71 13.45
N VAL A 107 14.93 -6.34 12.32
CA VAL A 107 16.27 -6.74 11.88
C VAL A 107 17.15 -5.51 11.98
N PRO A 108 18.37 -5.61 12.52
CA PRO A 108 19.31 -4.50 12.52
C PRO A 108 19.43 -3.89 11.13
N ASP A 109 19.51 -2.58 11.07
CA ASP A 109 19.76 -1.89 9.81
C ASP A 109 21.08 -2.41 9.24
N CYS A 110 20.99 -3.29 8.27
CA CYS A 110 22.11 -3.66 7.45
C CYS A 110 22.07 -2.72 6.25
N ALA A 111 22.72 -1.57 6.38
CA ALA A 111 22.83 -0.65 5.26
C ALA A 111 23.20 -1.43 4.00
N MET A 112 22.29 -1.50 3.07
CA MET A 112 22.52 -1.97 1.69
C MET A 112 22.60 -0.72 0.83
N PRO A 113 23.72 0.02 0.90
CA PRO A 113 23.89 1.22 0.10
C PRO A 113 23.88 0.82 -1.37
N MET A 114 23.15 1.58 -2.17
CA MET A 114 23.00 1.30 -3.60
C MET A 114 22.74 2.62 -4.31
N ASN A 115 23.75 3.11 -5.02
CA ASN A 115 23.58 4.30 -5.82
C ASN A 115 22.70 4.03 -7.05
N TYR A 116 22.32 5.08 -7.76
CA TYR A 116 21.39 4.96 -8.89
C TYR A 116 21.91 4.06 -10.02
N GLU A 117 23.21 4.12 -10.34
CA GLU A 117 23.80 3.26 -11.39
C GLU A 117 23.78 1.78 -11.00
N GLU A 118 24.05 1.49 -9.73
CA GLU A 118 23.95 0.13 -9.19
C GLU A 118 22.48 -0.35 -9.18
N ALA A 119 21.54 0.52 -8.84
CA ALA A 119 20.10 0.22 -8.88
C ALA A 119 19.63 -0.09 -10.31
N LYS A 120 20.05 0.69 -11.32
CA LYS A 120 19.75 0.40 -12.74
C LYS A 120 20.28 -0.98 -13.17
N ALA A 121 21.53 -1.29 -12.81
CA ALA A 121 22.13 -2.59 -13.14
C ALA A 121 21.39 -3.74 -12.47
N LEU A 122 21.04 -3.60 -11.18
CA LEU A 122 20.27 -4.58 -10.42
C LEU A 122 18.89 -4.82 -11.05
N VAL A 123 18.13 -3.76 -11.32
CA VAL A 123 16.79 -3.86 -11.92
C VAL A 123 16.86 -4.55 -13.27
N LYS A 124 17.83 -4.16 -14.12
CA LYS A 124 18.01 -4.78 -15.44
C LYS A 124 18.33 -6.26 -15.35
N ASP A 125 19.20 -6.66 -14.42
CA ASP A 125 19.56 -8.06 -14.22
C ASP A 125 18.42 -8.88 -13.63
N ALA A 126 17.71 -8.35 -12.66
CA ALA A 126 16.59 -9.01 -12.01
C ALA A 126 15.40 -9.24 -12.96
N LEU A 127 15.17 -8.31 -13.89
CA LEU A 127 14.04 -8.35 -14.83
C LEU A 127 14.35 -9.08 -16.15
N LYS A 128 15.52 -9.71 -16.30
CA LYS A 128 15.83 -10.55 -17.47
C LYS A 128 14.79 -11.62 -17.82
N PRO A 129 14.09 -12.25 -16.85
CA PRO A 129 13.01 -13.18 -17.18
C PRO A 129 11.88 -12.61 -18.01
N LEU A 130 11.67 -11.28 -18.01
CA LEU A 130 10.67 -10.58 -18.83
C LEU A 130 11.05 -10.45 -20.31
N GLY A 131 12.24 -10.88 -20.68
CA GLY A 131 12.70 -11.03 -22.06
C GLY A 131 13.49 -9.84 -22.61
N GLU A 132 14.09 -10.07 -23.78
CA GLU A 132 15.06 -9.15 -24.39
C GLU A 132 14.43 -7.78 -24.73
N ARG A 133 13.17 -7.78 -25.18
CA ARG A 133 12.48 -6.54 -25.53
C ARG A 133 12.26 -5.64 -24.30
N TYR A 134 11.89 -6.24 -23.16
CA TYR A 134 11.75 -5.51 -21.91
C TYR A 134 13.08 -4.86 -21.49
N GLY A 135 14.17 -5.64 -21.57
CA GLY A 135 15.51 -5.13 -21.27
C GLY A 135 15.97 -3.97 -22.16
N LYS A 136 15.64 -3.99 -23.46
CA LYS A 136 15.94 -2.87 -24.39
C LYS A 136 15.15 -1.62 -24.04
N LEU A 137 13.89 -1.75 -23.61
CA LEU A 137 13.07 -0.61 -23.18
C LEU A 137 13.56 -0.04 -21.85
N LEU A 138 14.12 -0.86 -20.95
CA LEU A 138 14.79 -0.34 -19.75
C LEU A 138 16.00 0.51 -20.12
N ASP A 139 16.84 0.06 -21.08
CA ASP A 139 17.96 0.86 -21.57
C ASP A 139 17.49 2.18 -22.16
N GLU A 140 16.44 2.15 -22.97
CA GLU A 140 15.84 3.35 -23.54
C GLU A 140 15.32 4.31 -22.46
N ALA A 141 14.67 3.79 -21.42
CA ALA A 141 14.18 4.61 -20.31
C ALA A 141 15.33 5.29 -19.55
N TYR A 142 16.46 4.60 -19.39
CA TYR A 142 17.64 5.13 -18.71
C TYR A 142 18.38 6.18 -19.56
N ASP A 143 18.49 5.97 -20.87
CA ASP A 143 19.30 6.79 -21.76
C ASP A 143 18.54 8.00 -22.31
N ASN A 144 17.22 7.93 -22.44
CA ASN A 144 16.38 8.93 -23.11
C ASN A 144 15.54 9.79 -22.16
N HIS A 145 16.00 9.98 -20.92
CA HIS A 145 15.40 10.93 -19.97
C HIS A 145 13.93 10.67 -19.59
N TRP A 146 13.52 9.38 -19.54
CA TRP A 146 12.17 9.08 -19.05
C TRP A 146 12.04 9.32 -17.54
N ILE A 147 13.19 9.36 -16.82
CA ILE A 147 13.25 9.32 -15.36
C ILE A 147 13.86 10.60 -14.80
N ASP A 148 13.10 11.33 -14.00
CA ASP A 148 13.60 12.41 -13.15
C ASP A 148 13.97 11.84 -11.78
N VAL A 149 15.26 11.71 -11.51
CA VAL A 149 15.81 10.81 -10.50
C VAL A 149 15.87 11.41 -9.09
N TYR A 150 16.48 12.60 -8.96
CA TYR A 150 16.84 13.13 -7.65
C TYR A 150 15.88 14.20 -7.14
N ALA A 151 15.84 14.34 -5.81
CA ALA A 151 15.11 15.44 -5.18
C ALA A 151 15.68 16.80 -5.57
N SER A 152 14.80 17.77 -5.80
CA SER A 152 15.16 19.14 -6.09
C SER A 152 14.18 20.12 -5.45
N ALA A 153 14.56 21.40 -5.36
CA ALA A 153 13.68 22.40 -4.77
C ALA A 153 12.38 22.55 -5.59
N GLY A 154 11.24 22.42 -4.91
CA GLY A 154 9.91 22.51 -5.53
C GLY A 154 9.39 21.20 -6.15
N LYS A 155 10.19 20.14 -6.20
CA LYS A 155 9.76 18.81 -6.66
C LYS A 155 8.85 18.14 -5.61
N THR A 156 7.77 17.51 -6.06
CA THR A 156 6.88 16.73 -5.21
C THR A 156 7.61 15.53 -4.62
N SER A 157 7.35 15.21 -3.34
CA SER A 157 7.88 14.03 -2.68
C SER A 157 7.20 12.74 -3.19
N GLY A 158 7.83 11.60 -2.94
CA GLY A 158 7.34 10.28 -3.38
C GLY A 158 7.89 9.89 -4.75
N ALA A 159 7.23 8.94 -5.40
CA ALA A 159 7.52 8.47 -6.74
C ALA A 159 6.20 8.23 -7.50
N PHE A 160 6.23 8.34 -8.80
CA PHE A 160 5.11 7.96 -9.67
C PHE A 160 5.57 7.76 -11.12
N SER A 161 4.80 6.98 -11.86
CA SER A 161 4.91 6.85 -13.31
C SER A 161 3.66 7.41 -13.99
N TRP A 162 3.85 8.09 -15.11
CA TRP A 162 2.76 8.66 -15.90
C TRP A 162 2.90 8.28 -17.37
N GLY A 163 1.97 7.47 -17.87
CA GLY A 163 1.87 7.13 -19.27
C GLY A 163 1.09 8.19 -20.05
N VAL A 164 1.64 8.60 -21.19
CA VAL A 164 0.97 9.53 -22.12
C VAL A 164 0.89 8.86 -23.49
N TYR A 165 -0.29 8.85 -24.12
CA TYR A 165 -0.46 8.21 -25.42
C TYR A 165 0.35 8.92 -26.50
N GLY A 166 1.08 8.15 -27.31
CA GLY A 166 1.87 8.66 -28.43
C GLY A 166 3.26 9.18 -28.09
N VAL A 167 3.64 9.17 -26.80
CA VAL A 167 4.99 9.48 -26.32
C VAL A 167 5.44 8.46 -25.29
N HIS A 168 6.72 8.49 -24.91
CA HIS A 168 7.22 7.61 -23.84
C HIS A 168 6.59 7.96 -22.47
N PRO A 169 6.54 7.01 -21.53
CA PRO A 169 6.15 7.29 -20.15
C PRO A 169 7.16 8.22 -19.46
N PHE A 170 6.70 8.86 -18.38
CA PHE A 170 7.52 9.71 -17.52
C PHE A 170 7.52 9.14 -16.11
N VAL A 171 8.69 9.05 -15.50
CA VAL A 171 8.89 8.54 -14.14
C VAL A 171 9.50 9.65 -13.28
N LEU A 172 8.87 9.91 -12.13
CA LEU A 172 9.42 10.80 -11.11
C LEU A 172 9.87 9.97 -9.93
N LEU A 173 11.12 10.18 -9.50
CA LEU A 173 11.69 9.60 -8.30
C LEU A 173 12.22 10.69 -7.37
N ASN A 174 12.49 10.35 -6.13
CA ASN A 174 13.32 11.09 -5.19
C ASN A 174 14.37 10.13 -4.64
N HIS A 175 15.20 9.58 -5.54
CA HIS A 175 16.12 8.50 -5.25
C HIS A 175 17.10 8.85 -4.12
N GLN A 176 17.28 7.91 -3.22
CA GLN A 176 18.32 7.90 -2.18
C GLN A 176 19.14 6.62 -2.36
N ASP A 177 20.41 6.66 -1.98
CA ASP A 177 21.35 5.57 -2.22
C ASP A 177 21.15 4.38 -1.27
N ASN A 178 20.02 3.68 -1.43
CA ASN A 178 19.68 2.47 -0.68
C ASN A 178 18.85 1.49 -1.52
N VAL A 179 18.72 0.26 -1.05
CA VAL A 179 18.01 -0.81 -1.75
C VAL A 179 16.50 -0.53 -1.86
N ASP A 180 15.89 0.16 -0.90
CA ASP A 180 14.44 0.45 -0.93
C ASP A 180 14.10 1.38 -2.11
N HIS A 181 14.98 2.33 -2.43
CA HIS A 181 14.82 3.17 -3.61
C HIS A 181 15.12 2.43 -4.93
N ALA A 182 15.90 1.35 -4.90
CA ALA A 182 16.03 0.45 -6.06
C ALA A 182 14.73 -0.34 -6.29
N PHE A 183 14.02 -0.78 -5.24
CA PHE A 183 12.67 -1.34 -5.36
C PHE A 183 11.68 -0.32 -5.91
N THR A 184 11.73 0.93 -5.43
CA THR A 184 10.91 2.01 -5.98
C THR A 184 11.17 2.22 -7.48
N LEU A 185 12.42 2.20 -7.93
CA LEU A 185 12.77 2.28 -9.35
C LEU A 185 12.17 1.11 -10.13
N ALA A 186 12.28 -0.12 -9.63
CA ALA A 186 11.70 -1.31 -10.27
C ALA A 186 10.17 -1.21 -10.37
N HIS A 187 9.52 -0.73 -9.32
CA HIS A 187 8.08 -0.50 -9.24
C HIS A 187 7.60 0.49 -10.31
N GLU A 188 8.16 1.69 -10.32
CA GLU A 188 7.75 2.74 -11.26
C GLU A 188 8.04 2.37 -12.72
N LEU A 189 9.14 1.63 -12.96
CA LEU A 189 9.41 1.08 -14.28
C LEU A 189 8.40 0.00 -14.69
N GLY A 190 7.84 -0.75 -13.74
CA GLY A 190 6.73 -1.66 -14.02
C GLY A 190 5.52 -0.93 -14.60
N HIS A 191 5.10 0.16 -13.96
CA HIS A 191 4.05 1.03 -14.47
C HIS A 191 4.39 1.65 -15.83
N ALA A 192 5.62 2.13 -15.98
CA ALA A 192 6.08 2.74 -17.23
C ALA A 192 6.00 1.75 -18.40
N MET A 193 6.50 0.52 -18.21
CA MET A 193 6.42 -0.53 -19.24
C MET A 193 5.00 -0.98 -19.53
N HIS A 194 4.14 -1.08 -18.49
CA HIS A 194 2.72 -1.39 -18.69
C HIS A 194 2.05 -0.34 -19.58
N SER A 195 2.22 0.95 -19.25
CA SER A 195 1.69 2.05 -20.07
C SER A 195 2.25 2.03 -21.49
N TYR A 196 3.54 1.80 -21.64
CA TYR A 196 4.19 1.72 -22.96
C TYR A 196 3.58 0.61 -23.82
N PHE A 197 3.48 -0.61 -23.29
CA PHE A 197 2.92 -1.74 -24.04
C PHE A 197 1.42 -1.58 -24.30
N SER A 198 0.66 -1.01 -23.37
CA SER A 198 -0.76 -0.71 -23.59
C SER A 198 -0.93 0.29 -24.72
N ASN A 199 -0.21 1.40 -24.70
CA ASN A 199 -0.25 2.44 -25.72
C ASN A 199 0.19 1.94 -27.10
N GLU A 200 1.11 0.98 -27.15
CA GLU A 200 1.58 0.39 -28.39
C GLU A 200 0.52 -0.57 -29.01
N LYS A 201 -0.24 -1.28 -28.19
CA LYS A 201 -1.15 -2.36 -28.63
C LYS A 201 -2.59 -1.93 -28.74
N GLN A 202 -2.99 -0.87 -28.07
CA GLN A 202 -4.37 -0.40 -28.02
C GLN A 202 -4.52 0.94 -28.75
N PRO A 203 -5.66 1.20 -29.40
CA PRO A 203 -5.99 2.55 -29.86
C PRO A 203 -6.21 3.48 -28.66
N TYR A 204 -6.12 4.78 -28.87
CA TYR A 204 -6.22 5.81 -27.84
C TYR A 204 -7.42 5.61 -26.90
N GLU A 205 -8.57 5.27 -27.44
CA GLU A 205 -9.83 5.12 -26.69
C GLU A 205 -9.83 3.98 -25.68
N THR A 206 -8.93 2.99 -25.83
CA THR A 206 -8.85 1.79 -24.99
C THR A 206 -7.46 1.54 -24.42
N ALA A 207 -6.52 2.46 -24.62
CA ALA A 207 -5.14 2.32 -24.14
C ALA A 207 -5.02 2.51 -22.61
N GLU A 208 -5.92 3.30 -22.02
CA GLU A 208 -5.96 3.48 -20.56
C GLU A 208 -6.48 2.20 -19.89
N TYR A 209 -5.74 1.70 -18.91
CA TYR A 209 -6.08 0.50 -18.16
C TYR A 209 -6.60 0.85 -16.76
N ARG A 210 -7.35 -0.07 -16.16
CA ARG A 210 -7.92 0.12 -14.83
C ARG A 210 -6.85 -0.04 -13.74
N ILE A 211 -7.01 0.73 -12.66
CA ILE A 211 -6.08 0.73 -11.52
C ILE A 211 -5.85 -0.68 -10.94
N MET A 212 -6.88 -1.54 -10.98
CA MET A 212 -6.82 -2.91 -10.49
C MET A 212 -5.76 -3.78 -11.18
N VAL A 213 -5.37 -3.46 -12.41
CA VAL A 213 -4.31 -4.18 -13.13
C VAL A 213 -3.00 -3.36 -13.21
N ALA A 214 -3.04 -2.10 -12.81
CA ALA A 214 -1.88 -1.23 -12.86
C ALA A 214 -0.71 -1.77 -12.03
N GLU A 215 -1.02 -2.15 -10.79
CA GLU A 215 0.00 -2.61 -9.84
C GLU A 215 0.51 -4.03 -10.11
N VAL A 216 -0.16 -4.82 -10.96
CA VAL A 216 0.35 -6.14 -11.33
C VAL A 216 1.74 -6.04 -11.97
N ALA A 217 1.93 -5.06 -12.85
CA ALA A 217 3.22 -4.88 -13.52
C ALA A 217 4.32 -4.41 -12.55
N SER A 218 3.99 -3.49 -11.64
CA SER A 218 4.94 -2.97 -10.65
C SER A 218 5.34 -4.02 -9.62
N THR A 219 4.37 -4.76 -9.08
CA THR A 219 4.61 -5.79 -8.06
C THR A 219 5.32 -7.02 -8.62
N VAL A 220 5.07 -7.40 -9.87
CA VAL A 220 5.86 -8.45 -10.56
C VAL A 220 7.33 -8.05 -10.65
N ASN A 221 7.64 -6.80 -11.02
CA ASN A 221 9.01 -6.31 -11.03
C ASN A 221 9.67 -6.40 -9.64
N GLU A 222 8.97 -5.95 -8.60
CA GLU A 222 9.47 -6.06 -7.22
C GLU A 222 9.71 -7.51 -6.81
N THR A 223 8.78 -8.40 -7.12
CA THR A 223 8.88 -9.82 -6.78
C THR A 223 10.06 -10.48 -7.46
N LEU A 224 10.26 -10.24 -8.77
CA LEU A 224 11.41 -10.74 -9.51
C LEU A 224 12.73 -10.21 -8.94
N MET A 225 12.77 -8.92 -8.56
CA MET A 225 13.95 -8.31 -7.95
C MET A 225 14.22 -8.87 -6.55
N MET A 226 13.20 -9.07 -5.72
CA MET A 226 13.33 -9.70 -4.41
C MET A 226 13.87 -11.13 -4.54
N GLN A 227 13.30 -11.93 -5.44
CA GLN A 227 13.78 -13.29 -5.69
C GLN A 227 15.24 -13.30 -6.18
N TYR A 228 15.57 -12.41 -7.12
CA TYR A 228 16.93 -12.27 -7.63
C TYR A 228 17.94 -11.95 -6.52
N LEU A 229 17.59 -11.06 -5.60
CA LEU A 229 18.44 -10.70 -4.45
C LEU A 229 18.55 -11.87 -3.46
N LEU A 230 17.46 -12.53 -3.10
CA LEU A 230 17.45 -13.65 -2.17
C LEU A 230 18.25 -14.86 -2.68
N ASP A 231 18.25 -15.10 -4.00
CA ASP A 231 19.01 -16.20 -4.59
C ASP A 231 20.54 -15.98 -4.56
N ARG A 232 20.98 -14.72 -4.45
CA ARG A 232 22.39 -14.33 -4.50
C ARG A 232 22.98 -13.87 -3.19
N GLU A 233 22.15 -13.42 -2.27
CA GLU A 233 22.64 -12.96 -0.97
C GLU A 233 22.90 -14.15 -0.06
N SER A 234 24.15 -14.26 0.42
CA SER A 234 24.60 -15.32 1.32
C SER A 234 24.71 -14.87 2.78
N ASP A 235 24.78 -13.56 3.02
CA ASP A 235 24.82 -13.01 4.38
C ASP A 235 23.48 -13.20 5.07
N PRO A 236 23.41 -13.94 6.18
CA PRO A 236 22.15 -14.22 6.86
C PRO A 236 21.45 -12.99 7.40
N VAL A 237 22.18 -11.91 7.75
CA VAL A 237 21.59 -10.67 8.25
C VAL A 237 20.91 -9.91 7.11
N LYS A 238 21.58 -9.80 5.97
CA LYS A 238 21.00 -9.17 4.77
C LYS A 238 19.81 -9.97 4.24
N ARG A 239 19.89 -11.30 4.23
CA ARG A 239 18.75 -12.15 3.88
C ARG A 239 17.56 -11.93 4.82
N ALA A 240 17.81 -11.86 6.14
CA ALA A 240 16.76 -11.58 7.12
C ALA A 240 16.15 -10.19 6.92
N TYR A 241 16.94 -9.20 6.55
CA TYR A 241 16.46 -7.86 6.20
C TYR A 241 15.53 -7.90 4.99
N LEU A 242 15.94 -8.50 3.87
CA LEU A 242 15.13 -8.63 2.66
C LEU A 242 13.81 -9.38 2.93
N LEU A 243 13.88 -10.50 3.64
CA LEU A 243 12.68 -11.26 4.04
C LEU A 243 11.74 -10.45 4.93
N ASN A 244 12.30 -9.64 5.86
CA ASN A 244 11.50 -8.77 6.69
C ASN A 244 10.82 -7.66 5.87
N GLN A 245 11.50 -7.08 4.90
CA GLN A 245 10.91 -6.11 3.97
C GLN A 245 9.73 -6.72 3.21
N GLN A 246 9.87 -7.93 2.70
CA GLN A 246 8.78 -8.63 2.02
C GLN A 246 7.58 -8.87 2.96
N LEU A 247 7.83 -9.32 4.20
CA LEU A 247 6.76 -9.54 5.19
C LEU A 247 6.06 -8.22 5.58
N GLU A 248 6.81 -7.13 5.72
CA GLU A 248 6.25 -5.79 5.97
C GLU A 248 5.43 -5.29 4.78
N ASN A 249 5.86 -5.57 3.56
CA ASN A 249 5.09 -5.25 2.36
C ASN A 249 3.73 -5.96 2.40
N TYR A 250 3.68 -7.29 2.61
CA TYR A 250 2.42 -8.01 2.77
C TYR A 250 1.55 -7.47 3.93
N ARG A 251 2.15 -7.16 5.07
CA ARG A 251 1.41 -6.59 6.21
C ARG A 251 0.74 -5.27 5.87
N THR A 252 1.44 -4.38 5.16
CA THR A 252 0.98 -3.01 4.90
C THR A 252 0.11 -2.90 3.65
N THR A 253 0.37 -3.70 2.63
CA THR A 253 -0.33 -3.62 1.34
C THR A 253 -1.46 -4.64 1.21
N CYS A 254 -1.30 -5.86 1.73
CA CYS A 254 -2.35 -6.85 1.69
C CYS A 254 -3.27 -6.74 2.93
N PHE A 255 -2.77 -7.08 4.11
CA PHE A 255 -3.61 -7.18 5.31
C PHE A 255 -4.19 -5.82 5.73
N ARG A 256 -3.37 -4.80 5.82
CA ARG A 256 -3.82 -3.47 6.27
C ARG A 256 -4.78 -2.81 5.28
N GLN A 257 -4.54 -2.93 3.98
CA GLN A 257 -5.44 -2.34 2.99
C GLN A 257 -6.79 -3.08 2.94
N THR A 258 -6.80 -4.41 3.13
CA THR A 258 -8.05 -5.17 3.28
C THR A 258 -8.80 -4.75 4.54
N MET A 259 -8.12 -4.54 5.67
CA MET A 259 -8.74 -4.00 6.87
C MET A 259 -9.38 -2.62 6.61
N PHE A 260 -8.72 -1.76 5.85
CA PHE A 260 -9.29 -0.47 5.44
C PHE A 260 -10.51 -0.64 4.55
N ALA A 261 -10.46 -1.54 3.58
CA ALA A 261 -11.60 -1.87 2.73
C ALA A 261 -12.79 -2.38 3.55
N GLU A 262 -12.56 -3.26 4.52
CA GLU A 262 -13.60 -3.74 5.42
C GLU A 262 -14.19 -2.64 6.30
N PHE A 263 -13.36 -1.69 6.76
CA PHE A 263 -13.84 -0.51 7.48
C PHE A 263 -14.75 0.35 6.61
N GLU A 264 -14.36 0.64 5.37
CA GLU A 264 -15.18 1.40 4.42
C GLU A 264 -16.53 0.71 4.19
N LEU A 265 -16.51 -0.60 3.95
CA LEU A 265 -17.73 -1.39 3.75
C LEU A 265 -18.67 -1.30 4.96
N LYS A 266 -18.13 -1.48 6.17
CA LYS A 266 -18.92 -1.39 7.41
C LYS A 266 -19.50 0.01 7.61
N ALA A 267 -18.72 1.07 7.38
CA ALA A 267 -19.18 2.45 7.51
C ALA A 267 -20.30 2.78 6.51
N HIS A 268 -20.16 2.38 5.24
CA HIS A 268 -21.21 2.58 4.23
C HIS A 268 -22.48 1.79 4.57
N ARG A 269 -22.35 0.51 4.96
CA ARG A 269 -23.48 -0.31 5.38
C ARG A 269 -24.21 0.24 6.60
N MET A 270 -23.50 0.85 7.56
CA MET A 270 -24.12 1.58 8.69
C MET A 270 -24.96 2.75 8.18
N ALA A 271 -24.42 3.58 7.30
CA ALA A 271 -25.14 4.72 6.72
C ALA A 271 -26.36 4.30 5.90
N GLU A 272 -26.26 3.21 5.14
CA GLU A 272 -27.34 2.62 4.34
C GLU A 272 -28.51 2.16 5.21
N ARG A 273 -28.22 1.65 6.43
CA ARG A 273 -29.22 1.26 7.45
C ARG A 273 -29.74 2.45 8.27
N GLY A 274 -29.21 3.67 8.03
CA GLY A 274 -29.60 4.87 8.79
C GLY A 274 -28.94 5.00 10.17
N GLU A 275 -27.90 4.21 10.44
CA GLU A 275 -27.14 4.31 11.68
C GLU A 275 -26.25 5.56 11.70
N PRO A 276 -26.06 6.21 12.86
CA PRO A 276 -25.27 7.43 12.94
C PRO A 276 -23.77 7.12 12.80
N LEU A 277 -23.09 7.84 11.90
CA LEU A 277 -21.65 7.84 11.77
C LEU A 277 -21.05 8.95 12.64
N THR A 278 -20.79 8.62 13.90
CA THR A 278 -20.11 9.49 14.87
C THR A 278 -18.66 9.04 15.07
N HIS A 279 -17.85 9.88 15.72
CA HIS A 279 -16.48 9.45 16.01
C HIS A 279 -16.45 8.20 16.92
N GLU A 280 -17.44 8.04 17.82
CA GLU A 280 -17.54 6.87 18.69
C GLU A 280 -17.88 5.61 17.90
N SER A 281 -18.92 5.67 17.04
CA SER A 281 -19.35 4.51 16.25
C SER A 281 -18.27 4.08 15.26
N LEU A 282 -17.61 5.02 14.58
CA LEU A 282 -16.54 4.76 13.64
C LEU A 282 -15.28 4.20 14.33
N SER A 283 -14.86 4.81 15.45
CA SER A 283 -13.70 4.33 16.21
C SER A 283 -13.95 2.96 16.85
N ARG A 284 -15.17 2.63 17.22
CA ARG A 284 -15.53 1.29 17.69
C ARG A 284 -15.34 0.25 16.58
N VAL A 285 -15.88 0.50 15.38
CA VAL A 285 -15.71 -0.39 14.23
C VAL A 285 -14.24 -0.56 13.88
N TYR A 286 -13.48 0.53 13.89
CA TYR A 286 -12.06 0.49 13.56
C TYR A 286 -11.24 -0.26 14.62
N ARG A 287 -11.59 -0.13 15.91
CA ARG A 287 -11.03 -0.91 17.01
C ARG A 287 -11.27 -2.40 16.84
N GLU A 288 -12.52 -2.79 16.61
CA GLU A 288 -12.91 -4.19 16.40
C GLU A 288 -12.11 -4.84 15.26
N LEU A 289 -11.88 -4.10 14.18
CA LEU A 289 -11.05 -4.56 13.06
C LEU A 289 -9.57 -4.68 13.45
N ASN A 290 -9.01 -3.72 14.18
CA ASN A 290 -7.64 -3.85 14.67
C ASN A 290 -7.47 -5.04 15.61
N GLU A 291 -8.43 -5.29 16.52
CA GLU A 291 -8.40 -6.44 17.41
C GLU A 291 -8.48 -7.77 16.65
N LEU A 292 -9.22 -7.81 15.53
CA LEU A 292 -9.31 -8.98 14.66
C LEU A 292 -8.00 -9.22 13.88
N TYR A 293 -7.54 -8.21 13.15
CA TYR A 293 -6.39 -8.35 12.25
C TYR A 293 -5.07 -8.45 13.01
N TYR A 294 -4.91 -7.66 14.06
CA TYR A 294 -3.69 -7.59 14.88
C TYR A 294 -3.84 -8.33 16.22
N ALA A 295 -4.51 -9.48 16.23
CA ALA A 295 -4.65 -10.27 17.44
C ALA A 295 -3.30 -10.58 18.09
N GLY A 296 -3.18 -10.28 19.40
CA GLY A 296 -1.92 -10.38 20.16
C GLY A 296 -1.13 -9.06 20.26
N VAL A 297 -1.57 -8.01 19.56
CA VAL A 297 -1.10 -6.63 19.73
C VAL A 297 -2.10 -5.87 20.60
N HIS A 298 -1.63 -5.01 21.50
CA HIS A 298 -2.52 -4.16 22.29
C HIS A 298 -3.10 -3.03 21.43
N VAL A 299 -4.41 -2.97 21.37
CA VAL A 299 -5.17 -1.96 20.62
C VAL A 299 -5.66 -0.87 21.58
N ASP A 300 -5.05 0.30 21.53
CA ASP A 300 -5.39 1.44 22.35
C ASP A 300 -6.42 2.40 21.70
N ASP A 301 -6.76 3.49 22.40
CA ASP A 301 -7.66 4.52 21.87
C ASP A 301 -7.04 5.36 20.74
N ASP A 302 -5.74 5.39 20.66
CA ASP A 302 -5.04 6.17 19.65
C ASP A 302 -5.14 5.49 18.28
N ILE A 303 -4.83 4.17 18.21
CA ILE A 303 -4.99 3.44 16.93
C ILE A 303 -6.48 3.32 16.52
N ALA A 304 -7.41 3.26 17.46
CA ALA A 304 -8.85 3.28 17.15
C ALA A 304 -9.29 4.58 16.44
N ALA A 305 -8.47 5.63 16.51
CA ALA A 305 -8.66 6.90 15.83
C ALA A 305 -7.92 7.00 14.47
N GLU A 306 -7.21 5.96 14.05
CA GLU A 306 -6.39 6.00 12.82
C GLU A 306 -7.19 6.30 11.56
N TRP A 307 -8.43 5.87 11.45
CA TRP A 307 -9.30 6.17 10.31
C TRP A 307 -9.39 7.67 10.02
N MET A 308 -9.20 8.55 11.02
CA MET A 308 -9.27 10.00 10.86
C MET A 308 -8.14 10.58 10.00
N ARG A 309 -7.02 9.87 9.86
CA ARG A 309 -5.85 10.33 9.12
C ARG A 309 -5.71 9.69 7.73
N ILE A 310 -6.61 8.80 7.34
CA ILE A 310 -6.52 8.05 6.08
C ILE A 310 -7.30 8.80 4.99
N PRO A 311 -6.63 9.54 4.08
CA PRO A 311 -7.31 10.33 3.05
C PRO A 311 -8.04 9.45 2.03
N HIS A 312 -7.59 8.21 1.84
CA HIS A 312 -8.19 7.26 0.91
C HIS A 312 -9.68 7.00 1.19
N PHE A 313 -10.14 7.11 2.44
CA PHE A 313 -11.54 6.92 2.79
C PHE A 313 -12.51 7.97 2.20
N TYR A 314 -11.97 9.06 1.65
CA TYR A 314 -12.75 10.04 0.89
C TYR A 314 -12.84 9.72 -0.62
N ASN A 315 -12.16 8.64 -1.07
CA ASN A 315 -12.31 8.03 -2.38
C ASN A 315 -12.85 6.62 -2.18
N ALA A 316 -14.18 6.53 -2.03
CA ALA A 316 -14.86 5.33 -1.55
C ALA A 316 -14.52 4.09 -2.37
N PHE A 317 -14.22 3.01 -1.67
CA PHE A 317 -13.92 1.69 -2.23
C PHE A 317 -12.75 1.68 -3.22
N TYR A 318 -11.73 2.52 -2.96
CA TYR A 318 -10.49 2.53 -3.73
C TYR A 318 -9.48 1.50 -3.22
N VAL A 319 -9.30 1.41 -1.89
CA VAL A 319 -8.15 0.71 -1.28
C VAL A 319 -8.15 -0.81 -1.47
N TYR A 320 -9.28 -1.45 -1.71
CA TYR A 320 -9.35 -2.90 -1.97
C TYR A 320 -8.51 -3.32 -3.17
N GLN A 321 -8.36 -2.43 -4.16
CA GLN A 321 -7.59 -2.68 -5.38
C GLN A 321 -6.11 -2.87 -5.05
N LEU A 322 -5.60 -2.15 -4.05
CA LEU A 322 -4.22 -2.27 -3.59
C LEU A 322 -3.94 -3.63 -2.92
N SER A 323 -4.92 -4.20 -2.20
CA SER A 323 -4.80 -5.51 -1.58
C SER A 323 -4.93 -6.66 -2.57
N LEU A 324 -5.88 -6.56 -3.50
CA LEU A 324 -6.21 -7.62 -4.44
C LEU A 324 -5.00 -8.00 -5.31
N ILE A 325 -4.19 -7.02 -5.65
CA ILE A 325 -3.00 -7.17 -6.48
C ILE A 325 -1.96 -8.05 -5.80
N HIS A 326 -1.69 -7.81 -4.51
CA HIS A 326 -0.70 -8.60 -3.76
C HIS A 326 -1.12 -10.04 -3.47
N ILE A 327 -2.40 -10.38 -3.63
CA ILE A 327 -2.90 -11.77 -3.52
C ILE A 327 -2.71 -12.53 -4.84
N SER A 328 -2.66 -11.83 -5.97
CA SER A 328 -2.50 -12.42 -7.29
C SER A 328 -1.04 -12.70 -7.67
N GLU A 329 -0.07 -12.42 -6.80
CA GLU A 329 1.32 -12.79 -7.00
C GLU A 329 1.51 -14.31 -6.94
N PRO A 330 2.28 -14.90 -7.88
CA PRO A 330 2.47 -16.36 -7.96
C PRO A 330 3.32 -16.93 -6.82
#